data_7cc1952d0a97b224f92f0407bfa5e143
#
_entry.id   7cc1952d0a97b224f92f0407bfa5e143
#
_cell.length_a   1.000
_cell.length_b   1.000
_cell.length_c   1.000
_cell.angle_alpha   90.00
_cell.angle_beta   90.00
_cell.angle_gamma   90.00
#
_symmetry.space_group_name_H-M   'P 1'
#
loop_
_entity.id
_entity.type
_entity.pdbx_description
1 polymer ?
#
loop_
_entity_poly.entity_id
_entity_poly.type
_entity_poly.pdbx_seq_one_letter_code
_entity_poly.pdbx_strand_id
1 'polypeptide(L)'
;MLADFKKATDALQKAVEMNPSSSDYYLWLGRAWGRRAEAASPFTAPLHAAKARQAFERAVQLDGRNLEAINDLFDYYLEAPGFLGGGLDKAAALAERIGQLNPAEYHYAEAKLFDKRNEHSAAEQHFRRAVQLAPRQVGRLIDLARFLAKQGRVQESDAVFEQAQKLAPDSPKVLFWRAKTYVQEGQNLDKAQKLLKRYLQSDLTPDDPSRQEAEKLLRKSMGA
;
A
#
# COMPACT_ATOMS: atom_id res chain seq x y z
N MET A 1 20.06 -4.02 -0.32
CA MET A 1 18.64 -3.90 -0.70
C MET A 1 18.35 -4.38 -2.14
N LEU A 2 18.88 -3.78 -3.22
CA LEU A 2 18.65 -4.29 -4.60
C LEU A 2 19.12 -5.73 -4.81
N ALA A 3 20.26 -6.11 -4.22
CA ALA A 3 20.78 -7.48 -4.30
C ALA A 3 19.85 -8.50 -3.63
N ASP A 4 19.16 -8.11 -2.58
CA ASP A 4 18.26 -9.00 -1.85
C ASP A 4 16.95 -9.21 -2.59
N PHE A 5 16.40 -8.19 -3.26
CA PHE A 5 15.23 -8.36 -4.12
C PHE A 5 15.54 -9.18 -5.37
N LYS A 6 16.77 -9.12 -5.91
CA LYS A 6 17.20 -10.01 -6.97
C LYS A 6 17.20 -11.48 -6.49
N LYS A 7 17.82 -11.76 -5.35
CA LYS A 7 17.82 -13.11 -4.77
C LYS A 7 16.41 -13.62 -4.51
N ALA A 8 15.52 -12.76 -4.00
CA ALA A 8 14.13 -13.11 -3.77
C ALA A 8 13.42 -13.48 -5.08
N THR A 9 13.58 -12.69 -6.15
CA THR A 9 12.98 -13.04 -7.45
C THR A 9 13.56 -14.31 -8.02
N ASP A 10 14.87 -14.56 -7.91
CA ASP A 10 15.52 -15.76 -8.43
C ASP A 10 15.05 -17.03 -7.67
N ALA A 11 14.87 -16.93 -6.34
CA ALA A 11 14.35 -18.01 -5.52
C ALA A 11 12.87 -18.29 -5.82
N LEU A 12 12.04 -17.25 -5.94
CA LEU A 12 10.62 -17.39 -6.25
C LEU A 12 10.38 -17.89 -7.69
N GLN A 13 11.26 -17.52 -8.63
CA GLN A 13 11.23 -18.08 -9.99
C GLN A 13 11.44 -19.60 -9.96
N LYS A 14 12.40 -20.09 -9.19
CA LYS A 14 12.58 -21.54 -8.98
C LYS A 14 11.38 -22.18 -8.29
N ALA A 15 10.77 -21.51 -7.32
CA ALA A 15 9.58 -22.03 -6.64
C ALA A 15 8.40 -22.21 -7.59
N VAL A 16 8.14 -21.26 -8.51
CA VAL A 16 7.07 -21.40 -9.52
C VAL A 16 7.42 -22.44 -10.60
N GLU A 17 8.70 -22.65 -10.90
CA GLU A 17 9.14 -23.74 -11.79
C GLU A 17 8.89 -25.13 -11.14
N MET A 18 9.11 -25.25 -9.83
CA MET A 18 8.86 -26.50 -9.09
C MET A 18 7.35 -26.76 -8.87
N ASN A 19 6.55 -25.71 -8.68
CA ASN A 19 5.10 -25.82 -8.51
C ASN A 19 4.38 -24.72 -9.32
N PRO A 20 4.17 -24.93 -10.63
CA PRO A 20 3.58 -23.94 -11.52
C PRO A 20 2.06 -23.71 -11.31
N SER A 21 1.43 -24.47 -10.41
CA SER A 21 0.02 -24.33 -10.03
C SER A 21 -0.21 -23.55 -8.74
N SER A 22 0.84 -23.12 -8.04
CA SER A 22 0.71 -22.37 -6.79
C SER A 22 0.41 -20.89 -7.03
N SER A 23 -0.82 -20.46 -6.73
CA SER A 23 -1.21 -19.04 -6.73
C SER A 23 -0.31 -18.21 -5.81
N ASP A 24 0.00 -18.72 -4.61
CA ASP A 24 0.80 -18.01 -3.63
C ASP A 24 2.25 -17.76 -4.11
N TYR A 25 2.85 -18.73 -4.80
CA TYR A 25 4.20 -18.52 -5.32
C TYR A 25 4.23 -17.42 -6.39
N TYR A 26 3.22 -17.36 -7.26
CA TYR A 26 3.10 -16.28 -8.22
C TYR A 26 2.78 -14.94 -7.55
N LEU A 27 1.96 -14.91 -6.50
CA LEU A 27 1.71 -13.71 -5.71
C LEU A 27 3.02 -13.15 -5.14
N TRP A 28 3.79 -13.97 -4.45
CA TRP A 28 5.07 -13.54 -3.88
C TRP A 28 6.10 -13.15 -4.94
N LEU A 29 6.11 -13.85 -6.09
CA LEU A 29 6.96 -13.47 -7.22
C LEU A 29 6.57 -12.08 -7.76
N GLY A 30 5.27 -11.79 -7.86
CA GLY A 30 4.75 -10.49 -8.25
C GLY A 30 5.19 -9.39 -7.29
N ARG A 31 5.06 -9.60 -5.97
CA ARG A 31 5.53 -8.68 -4.92
C ARG A 31 7.03 -8.44 -5.02
N ALA A 32 7.83 -9.48 -5.20
CA ALA A 32 9.28 -9.35 -5.35
C ALA A 32 9.67 -8.55 -6.60
N TRP A 33 8.99 -8.75 -7.73
CA TRP A 33 9.20 -7.94 -8.93
C TRP A 33 8.74 -6.49 -8.74
N GLY A 34 7.64 -6.25 -8.01
CA GLY A 34 7.19 -4.91 -7.64
C GLY A 34 8.27 -4.15 -6.85
N ARG A 35 8.82 -4.78 -5.82
CA ARG A 35 9.93 -4.18 -5.03
C ARG A 35 11.18 -3.91 -5.88
N ARG A 36 11.47 -4.78 -6.85
CA ARG A 36 12.56 -4.50 -7.80
C ARG A 36 12.25 -3.32 -8.70
N ALA A 37 11.01 -3.15 -9.13
CA ALA A 37 10.61 -2.01 -9.94
C ALA A 37 10.77 -0.69 -9.16
N GLU A 38 10.33 -0.64 -7.91
CA GLU A 38 10.46 0.53 -7.02
C GLU A 38 11.92 0.94 -6.79
N ALA A 39 12.83 -0.03 -6.70
CA ALA A 39 14.24 0.19 -6.44
C ALA A 39 15.09 0.34 -7.72
N ALA A 40 14.48 0.17 -8.89
CA ALA A 40 15.20 0.18 -10.18
C ALA A 40 15.35 1.60 -10.75
N SER A 41 16.25 1.72 -11.73
CA SER A 41 16.35 2.95 -12.52
C SER A 41 15.09 3.14 -13.39
N PRO A 42 14.77 4.37 -13.81
CA PRO A 42 13.63 4.63 -14.70
C PRO A 42 13.65 3.81 -16.00
N PHE A 43 14.82 3.39 -16.47
CA PHE A 43 14.97 2.59 -17.69
C PHE A 43 14.62 1.12 -17.49
N THR A 44 14.81 0.56 -16.30
CA THR A 44 14.60 -0.86 -16.00
C THR A 44 13.33 -1.12 -15.18
N ALA A 45 12.83 -0.11 -14.48
CA ALA A 45 11.58 -0.21 -13.68
C ALA A 45 10.38 -0.71 -14.50
N PRO A 46 10.13 -0.24 -15.75
CA PRO A 46 9.01 -0.73 -16.56
C PRO A 46 9.05 -2.23 -16.83
N LEU A 47 10.24 -2.79 -17.07
CA LEU A 47 10.41 -4.23 -17.30
C LEU A 47 10.03 -5.04 -16.02
N HIS A 48 10.47 -4.56 -14.87
CA HIS A 48 10.14 -5.23 -13.59
C HIS A 48 8.66 -5.08 -13.24
N ALA A 49 8.06 -3.93 -13.50
CA ALA A 49 6.63 -3.71 -13.31
C ALA A 49 5.79 -4.63 -14.22
N ALA A 50 6.17 -4.80 -15.48
CA ALA A 50 5.49 -5.74 -16.37
C ALA A 50 5.57 -7.20 -15.88
N LYS A 51 6.71 -7.62 -15.33
CA LYS A 51 6.87 -8.94 -14.70
C LYS A 51 6.02 -9.10 -13.44
N ALA A 52 5.92 -8.06 -12.62
CA ALA A 52 5.03 -8.06 -11.45
C ALA A 52 3.58 -8.27 -11.88
N ARG A 53 3.10 -7.51 -12.87
CA ARG A 53 1.76 -7.68 -13.42
C ARG A 53 1.48 -9.10 -13.90
N GLN A 54 2.37 -9.65 -14.74
CA GLN A 54 2.21 -11.01 -15.26
C GLN A 54 2.11 -12.05 -14.15
N ALA A 55 2.91 -11.90 -13.10
CA ALA A 55 2.88 -12.79 -11.95
C ALA A 55 1.56 -12.66 -11.17
N PHE A 56 1.07 -11.43 -10.90
CA PHE A 56 -0.22 -11.22 -10.24
C PHE A 56 -1.39 -11.74 -11.09
N GLU A 57 -1.41 -11.48 -12.40
CA GLU A 57 -2.42 -12.02 -13.31
C GLU A 57 -2.44 -13.55 -13.26
N ARG A 58 -1.25 -14.17 -13.24
CA ARG A 58 -1.15 -15.63 -13.15
C ARG A 58 -1.63 -16.17 -11.79
N ALA A 59 -1.30 -15.49 -10.69
CA ALA A 59 -1.81 -15.85 -9.37
C ALA A 59 -3.35 -15.87 -9.33
N VAL A 60 -3.98 -14.80 -9.84
CA VAL A 60 -5.44 -14.67 -9.91
C VAL A 60 -6.09 -15.68 -10.87
N GLN A 61 -5.40 -16.08 -11.95
CA GLN A 61 -5.85 -17.14 -12.86
C GLN A 61 -5.83 -18.53 -12.18
N LEU A 62 -4.80 -18.81 -11.38
CA LEU A 62 -4.63 -20.07 -10.70
C LEU A 62 -5.61 -20.24 -9.54
N ASP A 63 -5.83 -19.19 -8.77
CA ASP A 63 -6.84 -19.16 -7.71
C ASP A 63 -7.61 -17.85 -7.75
N GLY A 64 -8.80 -17.93 -8.29
CA GLY A 64 -9.72 -16.80 -8.37
C GLY A 64 -10.34 -16.37 -7.06
N ARG A 65 -10.03 -17.00 -5.95
CA ARG A 65 -10.45 -16.66 -4.58
C ARG A 65 -9.28 -16.20 -3.72
N ASN A 66 -8.05 -16.21 -4.23
CA ASN A 66 -6.90 -15.64 -3.55
C ASN A 66 -7.07 -14.12 -3.45
N LEU A 67 -7.66 -13.67 -2.35
CA LEU A 67 -8.00 -12.26 -2.13
C LEU A 67 -6.76 -11.37 -2.12
N GLU A 68 -5.63 -11.85 -1.61
CA GLU A 68 -4.38 -11.10 -1.62
C GLU A 68 -3.88 -10.88 -3.05
N ALA A 69 -3.92 -11.90 -3.89
CA ALA A 69 -3.51 -11.79 -5.29
C ALA A 69 -4.43 -10.84 -6.07
N ILE A 70 -5.74 -10.87 -5.79
CA ILE A 70 -6.70 -9.97 -6.42
C ILE A 70 -6.45 -8.52 -5.96
N ASN A 71 -6.17 -8.28 -4.68
CA ASN A 71 -5.87 -6.95 -4.15
C ASN A 71 -4.56 -6.39 -4.73
N ASP A 72 -3.50 -7.19 -4.81
CA ASP A 72 -2.23 -6.74 -5.37
C ASP A 72 -2.35 -6.43 -6.88
N LEU A 73 -3.13 -7.23 -7.63
CA LEU A 73 -3.43 -6.96 -9.03
C LEU A 73 -4.32 -5.72 -9.20
N PHE A 74 -5.31 -5.54 -8.32
CA PHE A 74 -6.13 -4.32 -8.25
C PHE A 74 -5.26 -3.08 -8.07
N ASP A 75 -4.36 -3.10 -7.09
CA ASP A 75 -3.45 -1.99 -6.81
C ASP A 75 -2.52 -1.71 -7.99
N TYR A 76 -2.04 -2.76 -8.65
CA TYR A 76 -1.26 -2.60 -9.87
C TYR A 76 -2.07 -1.90 -10.96
N TYR A 77 -3.30 -2.35 -11.26
CA TYR A 77 -4.11 -1.73 -12.31
C TYR A 77 -4.52 -0.30 -11.99
N LEU A 78 -4.74 0.01 -10.72
CA LEU A 78 -5.10 1.34 -10.24
C LEU A 78 -3.95 2.35 -10.39
N GLU A 79 -2.71 1.91 -10.13
CA GLU A 79 -1.56 2.81 -10.05
C GLU A 79 -0.70 2.84 -11.32
N ALA A 80 -0.60 1.74 -12.05
CA ALA A 80 0.26 1.66 -13.22
C ALA A 80 -0.31 2.45 -14.40
N PRO A 81 0.54 3.16 -15.16
CA PRO A 81 0.09 3.82 -16.39
C PRO A 81 -0.37 2.80 -17.44
N GLY A 82 -1.24 3.25 -18.37
CA GLY A 82 -1.83 2.39 -19.39
C GLY A 82 -0.83 1.63 -20.26
N PHE A 83 0.32 2.24 -20.58
CA PHE A 83 1.38 1.57 -21.37
C PHE A 83 2.06 0.41 -20.61
N LEU A 84 1.94 0.35 -19.28
CA LEU A 84 2.34 -0.78 -18.44
C LEU A 84 1.19 -1.75 -18.19
N GLY A 85 0.03 -1.52 -18.80
CA GLY A 85 -1.16 -2.37 -18.70
C GLY A 85 -2.07 -2.03 -17.54
N GLY A 86 -1.86 -0.91 -16.83
CA GLY A 86 -2.80 -0.35 -15.86
C GLY A 86 -4.12 0.10 -16.50
N GLY A 87 -5.10 0.45 -15.69
CA GLY A 87 -6.38 0.99 -16.16
C GLY A 87 -7.48 0.89 -15.12
N LEU A 88 -8.24 1.97 -14.97
CA LEU A 88 -9.32 2.06 -13.98
C LEU A 88 -10.44 1.06 -14.22
N ASP A 89 -10.75 0.74 -15.50
CA ASP A 89 -11.79 -0.25 -15.81
C ASP A 89 -11.39 -1.66 -15.36
N LYS A 90 -10.10 -2.01 -15.50
CA LYS A 90 -9.57 -3.28 -15.01
C LYS A 90 -9.58 -3.34 -13.49
N ALA A 91 -9.21 -2.25 -12.83
CA ALA A 91 -9.28 -2.15 -11.37
C ALA A 91 -10.74 -2.26 -10.90
N ALA A 92 -11.69 -1.59 -11.54
CA ALA A 92 -13.11 -1.68 -11.19
C ALA A 92 -13.66 -3.11 -11.32
N ALA A 93 -13.30 -3.83 -12.37
CA ALA A 93 -13.70 -5.23 -12.53
C ALA A 93 -13.17 -6.14 -11.42
N LEU A 94 -11.96 -5.85 -10.89
CA LEU A 94 -11.41 -6.57 -9.73
C LEU A 94 -12.08 -6.15 -8.43
N ALA A 95 -12.47 -4.86 -8.26
CA ALA A 95 -13.21 -4.40 -7.08
C ALA A 95 -14.53 -5.17 -6.91
N GLU A 96 -15.29 -5.36 -8.01
CA GLU A 96 -16.50 -6.17 -7.98
C GLU A 96 -16.24 -7.63 -7.55
N ARG A 97 -15.13 -8.20 -8.02
CA ARG A 97 -14.74 -9.55 -7.61
C ARG A 97 -14.33 -9.61 -6.14
N ILE A 98 -13.60 -8.60 -5.64
CA ILE A 98 -13.27 -8.45 -4.23
C ILE A 98 -14.56 -8.42 -3.40
N GLY A 99 -15.60 -7.72 -3.86
CA GLY A 99 -16.89 -7.60 -3.20
C GLY A 99 -17.61 -8.93 -2.96
N GLN A 100 -17.44 -9.87 -3.88
CA GLN A 100 -18.00 -11.22 -3.74
C GLN A 100 -17.28 -12.05 -2.64
N LEU A 101 -16.06 -11.66 -2.28
CA LEU A 101 -15.23 -12.38 -1.31
C LEU A 101 -15.22 -11.69 0.06
N ASN A 102 -15.14 -10.35 0.09
CA ASN A 102 -14.99 -9.58 1.31
C ASN A 102 -15.60 -8.17 1.17
N PRO A 103 -16.73 -7.88 1.84
CA PRO A 103 -17.38 -6.57 1.76
C PRO A 103 -16.53 -5.40 2.28
N ALA A 104 -15.67 -5.62 3.29
CA ALA A 104 -14.81 -4.56 3.81
C ALA A 104 -13.72 -4.18 2.79
N GLU A 105 -13.13 -5.18 2.14
CA GLU A 105 -12.14 -4.98 1.09
C GLU A 105 -12.77 -4.35 -0.17
N TYR A 106 -14.02 -4.70 -0.50
CA TYR A 106 -14.78 -4.04 -1.57
C TYR A 106 -14.86 -2.53 -1.35
N HIS A 107 -15.36 -2.12 -0.18
CA HIS A 107 -15.46 -0.70 0.12
C HIS A 107 -14.12 0.01 0.11
N TYR A 108 -13.06 -0.68 0.51
CA TYR A 108 -11.72 -0.12 0.43
C TYR A 108 -11.25 0.04 -1.03
N ALA A 109 -11.47 -0.94 -1.88
CA ALA A 109 -11.14 -0.86 -3.30
C ALA A 109 -11.92 0.26 -4.00
N GLU A 110 -13.23 0.36 -3.76
CA GLU A 110 -14.07 1.44 -4.27
C GLU A 110 -13.60 2.82 -3.81
N ALA A 111 -13.22 2.95 -2.52
CA ALA A 111 -12.69 4.21 -2.00
C ALA A 111 -11.44 4.67 -2.79
N LYS A 112 -10.54 3.76 -3.10
CA LYS A 112 -9.33 4.05 -3.90
C LYS A 112 -9.69 4.42 -5.34
N LEU A 113 -10.66 3.74 -5.96
CA LEU A 113 -11.15 4.06 -7.31
C LEU A 113 -11.77 5.46 -7.37
N PHE A 114 -12.65 5.79 -6.44
CA PHE A 114 -13.27 7.10 -6.36
C PHE A 114 -12.23 8.21 -6.08
N ASP A 115 -11.26 7.98 -5.17
CA ASP A 115 -10.17 8.95 -4.95
C ASP A 115 -9.34 9.17 -6.22
N LYS A 116 -9.06 8.11 -6.98
CA LYS A 116 -8.33 8.19 -8.25
C LYS A 116 -9.10 8.96 -9.34
N ARG A 117 -10.44 8.93 -9.29
CA ARG A 117 -11.34 9.71 -10.15
C ARG A 117 -11.59 11.13 -9.65
N ASN A 118 -11.01 11.52 -8.50
CA ASN A 118 -11.27 12.78 -7.79
C ASN A 118 -12.72 12.94 -7.28
N GLU A 119 -13.43 11.84 -7.11
CA GLU A 119 -14.78 11.78 -6.56
C GLU A 119 -14.71 11.66 -5.02
N HIS A 120 -14.15 12.70 -4.38
CA HIS A 120 -13.72 12.65 -2.98
C HIS A 120 -14.84 12.36 -1.98
N SER A 121 -16.08 12.83 -2.23
CA SER A 121 -17.23 12.54 -1.35
C SER A 121 -17.56 11.05 -1.32
N ALA A 122 -17.61 10.40 -2.49
CA ALA A 122 -17.84 8.97 -2.60
C ALA A 122 -16.67 8.16 -1.99
N ALA A 123 -15.42 8.58 -2.29
CA ALA A 123 -14.23 7.97 -1.72
C ALA A 123 -14.29 7.95 -0.17
N GLU A 124 -14.65 9.08 0.45
CA GLU A 124 -14.77 9.16 1.91
C GLU A 124 -15.83 8.21 2.47
N GLN A 125 -17.02 8.19 1.86
CA GLN A 125 -18.09 7.30 2.30
C GLN A 125 -17.62 5.84 2.29
N HIS A 126 -16.92 5.43 1.25
CA HIS A 126 -16.38 4.09 1.11
C HIS A 126 -15.22 3.81 2.08
N PHE A 127 -14.29 4.73 2.30
CA PHE A 127 -13.24 4.56 3.33
C PHE A 127 -13.85 4.40 4.71
N ARG A 128 -14.81 5.23 5.09
CA ARG A 128 -15.50 5.12 6.39
C ARG A 128 -16.24 3.79 6.52
N ARG A 129 -16.89 3.33 5.44
CA ARG A 129 -17.59 2.04 5.44
C ARG A 129 -16.63 0.87 5.59
N ALA A 130 -15.47 0.90 4.92
CA ALA A 130 -14.43 -0.10 5.09
C ALA A 130 -13.95 -0.19 6.56
N VAL A 131 -13.73 0.97 7.21
CA VAL A 131 -13.37 1.03 8.63
C VAL A 131 -14.48 0.47 9.53
N GLN A 132 -15.75 0.79 9.26
CA GLN A 132 -16.89 0.26 10.03
C GLN A 132 -17.00 -1.27 9.95
N LEU A 133 -16.75 -1.84 8.77
CA LEU A 133 -16.82 -3.29 8.55
C LEU A 133 -15.59 -4.05 9.09
N ALA A 134 -14.44 -3.36 9.18
CA ALA A 134 -13.20 -3.95 9.69
C ALA A 134 -12.51 -3.03 10.72
N PRO A 135 -13.14 -2.76 11.88
CA PRO A 135 -12.70 -1.71 12.83
C PRO A 135 -11.36 -1.99 13.51
N ARG A 136 -10.86 -3.22 13.44
CA ARG A 136 -9.54 -3.60 13.98
C ARG A 136 -8.43 -3.59 12.94
N GLN A 137 -8.74 -3.34 11.68
CA GLN A 137 -7.73 -3.24 10.62
C GLN A 137 -7.07 -1.86 10.63
N VAL A 138 -5.94 -1.76 11.32
CA VAL A 138 -5.17 -0.51 11.50
C VAL A 138 -4.82 0.14 10.16
N GLY A 139 -4.53 -0.64 9.13
CA GLY A 139 -4.24 -0.14 7.78
C GLY A 139 -5.39 0.71 7.21
N ARG A 140 -6.65 0.32 7.43
CA ARG A 140 -7.83 1.07 6.94
C ARG A 140 -7.98 2.42 7.62
N LEU A 141 -7.65 2.50 8.92
CA LEU A 141 -7.62 3.77 9.66
C LEU A 141 -6.48 4.68 9.12
N ILE A 142 -5.30 4.13 8.87
CA ILE A 142 -4.17 4.88 8.29
C ILE A 142 -4.60 5.47 6.94
N ASP A 143 -5.22 4.68 6.07
CA ASP A 143 -5.61 5.14 4.73
C ASP A 143 -6.71 6.19 4.77
N LEU A 144 -7.73 6.03 5.63
CA LEU A 144 -8.73 7.06 5.86
C LEU A 144 -8.10 8.37 6.41
N ALA A 145 -7.19 8.26 7.37
CA ALA A 145 -6.51 9.44 7.92
C ALA A 145 -5.69 10.17 6.86
N ARG A 146 -4.94 9.44 6.03
CA ARG A 146 -4.16 10.01 4.91
C ARG A 146 -5.07 10.67 3.87
N PHE A 147 -6.19 10.03 3.55
CA PHE A 147 -7.19 10.60 2.66
C PHE A 147 -7.73 11.94 3.20
N LEU A 148 -8.14 11.98 4.47
CA LEU A 148 -8.65 13.20 5.12
C LEU A 148 -7.60 14.33 5.12
N ALA A 149 -6.34 14.01 5.42
CA ALA A 149 -5.26 14.98 5.36
C ALA A 149 -5.09 15.57 3.95
N LYS A 150 -5.07 14.71 2.92
CA LYS A 150 -5.01 15.13 1.51
C LYS A 150 -6.14 16.11 1.12
N GLN A 151 -7.30 16.01 1.81
CA GLN A 151 -8.43 16.94 1.64
C GLN A 151 -8.32 18.19 2.54
N GLY A 152 -7.19 18.43 3.22
CA GLY A 152 -6.98 19.55 4.13
C GLY A 152 -7.67 19.41 5.50
N ARG A 153 -8.29 18.26 5.80
CA ARG A 153 -9.05 18.01 7.03
C ARG A 153 -8.14 17.43 8.12
N VAL A 154 -7.13 18.20 8.49
CA VAL A 154 -6.00 17.76 9.33
C VAL A 154 -6.45 17.32 10.73
N GLN A 155 -7.44 18.01 11.36
CA GLN A 155 -7.93 17.65 12.69
C GLN A 155 -8.65 16.29 12.67
N GLU A 156 -9.46 16.02 11.64
CA GLU A 156 -10.15 14.74 11.49
C GLU A 156 -9.16 13.62 11.18
N SER A 157 -8.18 13.89 10.33
CA SER A 157 -7.07 12.97 10.07
C SER A 157 -6.35 12.58 11.36
N ASP A 158 -6.02 13.56 12.20
CA ASP A 158 -5.32 13.32 13.46
C ASP A 158 -6.16 12.47 14.44
N ALA A 159 -7.47 12.73 14.52
CA ALA A 159 -8.38 11.92 15.32
C ALA A 159 -8.46 10.46 14.85
N VAL A 160 -8.42 10.22 13.54
CA VAL A 160 -8.38 8.84 12.99
C VAL A 160 -7.03 8.18 13.25
N PHE A 161 -5.91 8.90 13.12
CA PHE A 161 -4.60 8.38 13.52
C PHE A 161 -4.52 8.05 15.01
N GLU A 162 -5.19 8.81 15.89
CA GLU A 162 -5.29 8.47 17.31
C GLU A 162 -6.03 7.17 17.55
N GLN A 163 -7.10 6.90 16.80
CA GLN A 163 -7.78 5.60 16.86
C GLN A 163 -6.86 4.46 16.42
N ALA A 164 -6.12 4.65 15.30
CA ALA A 164 -5.14 3.67 14.83
C ALA A 164 -4.05 3.41 15.88
N GLN A 165 -3.55 4.46 16.54
CA GLN A 165 -2.52 4.35 17.56
C GLN A 165 -3.02 3.69 18.85
N LYS A 166 -4.28 3.87 19.23
CA LYS A 166 -4.90 3.16 20.37
C LYS A 166 -5.01 1.65 20.11
N LEU A 167 -5.28 1.26 18.84
CA LEU A 167 -5.35 -0.16 18.45
C LEU A 167 -3.97 -0.80 18.34
N ALA A 168 -2.97 -0.05 17.90
CA ALA A 168 -1.62 -0.54 17.69
C ALA A 168 -0.59 0.53 18.10
N PRO A 169 -0.32 0.68 19.42
CA PRO A 169 0.51 1.78 19.96
C PRO A 169 1.94 1.83 19.40
N ASP A 170 2.51 0.67 19.11
CA ASP A 170 3.89 0.53 18.65
C ASP A 170 4.00 0.13 17.16
N SER A 171 2.89 0.23 16.41
CA SER A 171 2.91 -0.08 14.98
C SER A 171 3.83 0.89 14.20
N PRO A 172 4.91 0.39 13.57
CA PRO A 172 5.78 1.24 12.75
C PRO A 172 5.00 1.98 11.66
N LYS A 173 4.01 1.34 11.06
CA LYS A 173 3.17 1.95 10.00
C LYS A 173 2.39 3.16 10.54
N VAL A 174 1.80 3.07 11.74
CA VAL A 174 1.09 4.20 12.35
C VAL A 174 2.05 5.35 12.65
N LEU A 175 3.19 5.04 13.28
CA LEU A 175 4.20 6.05 13.62
C LEU A 175 4.68 6.80 12.38
N PHE A 176 5.02 6.05 11.33
CA PHE A 176 5.55 6.62 10.09
C PHE A 176 4.51 7.47 9.35
N TRP A 177 3.31 6.93 9.08
CA TRP A 177 2.33 7.62 8.27
C TRP A 177 1.74 8.85 8.96
N ARG A 178 1.53 8.79 10.28
CA ARG A 178 1.13 9.97 11.06
C ARG A 178 2.19 11.07 11.00
N ALA A 179 3.46 10.71 11.21
CA ALA A 179 4.56 11.66 11.13
C ALA A 179 4.72 12.25 9.72
N LYS A 180 4.63 11.41 8.67
CA LYS A 180 4.70 11.86 7.28
C LYS A 180 3.59 12.86 6.96
N THR A 181 2.37 12.61 7.42
CA THR A 181 1.24 13.53 7.27
C THR A 181 1.55 14.87 7.92
N TYR A 182 2.01 14.90 9.18
CA TYR A 182 2.37 16.15 9.84
C TYR A 182 3.46 16.94 9.09
N VAL A 183 4.49 16.26 8.58
CA VAL A 183 5.57 16.89 7.80
C VAL A 183 5.06 17.44 6.46
N GLN A 184 4.13 16.75 5.80
CA GLN A 184 3.54 17.18 4.54
C GLN A 184 2.67 18.44 4.71
N GLU A 185 1.87 18.45 5.78
CA GLU A 185 0.97 19.57 6.11
C GLU A 185 1.70 20.74 6.81
N GLY A 186 2.98 20.58 7.15
CA GLY A 186 3.74 21.62 7.87
C GLY A 186 3.22 21.89 9.29
N GLN A 187 2.52 20.92 9.90
CA GLN A 187 1.90 21.05 11.22
C GLN A 187 2.44 20.02 12.20
N ASN A 188 2.37 20.35 13.51
CA ASN A 188 2.78 19.42 14.57
C ASN A 188 4.19 18.81 14.36
N LEU A 189 5.15 19.58 13.83
CA LEU A 189 6.48 19.10 13.48
C LEU A 189 7.22 18.47 14.65
N ASP A 190 7.06 19.00 15.87
CA ASP A 190 7.64 18.41 17.09
C ASP A 190 7.08 17.00 17.36
N LYS A 191 5.77 16.79 17.13
CA LYS A 191 5.17 15.45 17.23
C LYS A 191 5.70 14.54 16.13
N ALA A 192 5.83 15.04 14.90
CA ALA A 192 6.41 14.28 13.79
C ALA A 192 7.81 13.78 14.10
N GLN A 193 8.68 14.66 14.66
CA GLN A 193 10.04 14.29 15.05
C GLN A 193 10.06 13.16 16.11
N LYS A 194 9.19 13.25 17.12
CA LYS A 194 9.07 12.21 18.15
C LYS A 194 8.64 10.87 17.56
N LEU A 195 7.64 10.89 16.68
CA LEU A 195 7.15 9.69 16.00
C LEU A 195 8.21 9.06 15.09
N LEU A 196 8.94 9.87 14.31
CA LEU A 196 10.02 9.39 13.43
C LEU A 196 11.20 8.81 14.22
N LYS A 197 11.58 9.43 15.36
CA LYS A 197 12.62 8.87 16.25
C LYS A 197 12.21 7.51 16.80
N ARG A 198 10.94 7.35 17.24
CA ARG A 198 10.42 6.04 17.67
C ARG A 198 10.39 5.04 16.51
N TYR A 199 9.95 5.45 15.33
CA TYR A 199 9.97 4.62 14.13
C TYR A 199 11.37 4.09 13.81
N LEU A 200 12.38 4.93 13.87
CA LEU A 200 13.78 4.55 13.61
C LEU A 200 14.34 3.56 14.63
N GLN A 201 13.74 3.45 15.81
CA GLN A 201 14.09 2.48 16.85
C GLN A 201 13.27 1.19 16.76
N SER A 202 12.22 1.13 15.90
CA SER A 202 11.35 -0.03 15.75
C SER A 202 12.03 -1.16 14.95
N ASP A 203 11.58 -2.39 15.19
CA ASP A 203 11.91 -3.53 14.34
C ASP A 203 11.08 -3.46 13.06
N LEU A 204 11.73 -3.09 11.95
CA LEU A 204 11.08 -2.91 10.66
C LEU A 204 11.11 -4.19 9.85
N THR A 205 9.99 -4.45 9.18
CA THR A 205 9.84 -5.51 8.18
C THR A 205 10.10 -4.97 6.76
N PRO A 206 10.27 -5.82 5.75
CA PRO A 206 10.36 -5.39 4.36
C PRO A 206 9.14 -4.60 3.85
N ASP A 207 7.97 -4.74 4.53
CA ASP A 207 6.73 -4.06 4.18
C ASP A 207 6.57 -2.69 4.84
N ASP A 208 7.51 -2.31 5.70
CA ASP A 208 7.54 -0.99 6.32
C ASP A 208 8.34 -0.02 5.43
N PRO A 209 8.02 1.29 5.48
CA PRO A 209 8.81 2.31 4.81
C PRO A 209 10.29 2.27 5.20
N SER A 210 11.17 2.64 4.30
CA SER A 210 12.60 2.54 4.55
C SER A 210 13.08 3.49 5.66
N ARG A 211 14.09 3.07 6.45
CA ARG A 211 14.75 3.97 7.41
C ARG A 211 15.26 5.25 6.75
N GLN A 212 15.77 5.15 5.52
CA GLN A 212 16.24 6.30 4.75
C GLN A 212 15.14 7.34 4.49
N GLU A 213 13.91 6.88 4.18
CA GLU A 213 12.76 7.78 4.00
C GLU A 213 12.39 8.47 5.31
N ALA A 214 12.37 7.73 6.42
CA ALA A 214 12.09 8.28 7.74
C ALA A 214 13.14 9.31 8.16
N GLU A 215 14.43 9.07 7.91
CA GLU A 215 15.52 10.03 8.17
C GLU A 215 15.38 11.30 7.31
N LYS A 216 14.99 11.16 6.03
CA LYS A 216 14.71 12.30 5.16
C LYS A 216 13.57 13.14 5.69
N LEU A 217 12.47 12.50 6.14
CA LEU A 217 11.34 13.19 6.75
C LEU A 217 11.74 13.86 8.06
N LEU A 218 12.57 13.23 8.88
CA LEU A 218 13.05 13.79 10.12
C LEU A 218 13.87 15.07 9.88
N ARG A 219 14.80 15.05 8.92
CA ARG A 219 15.55 16.27 8.51
C ARG A 219 14.60 17.38 8.01
N LYS A 220 13.66 17.02 7.12
CA LYS A 220 12.67 18.01 6.63
C LYS A 220 11.85 18.61 7.76
N SER A 221 11.49 17.85 8.80
CA SER A 221 10.74 18.38 9.95
C SER A 221 11.54 19.33 10.83
N MET A 222 12.86 19.31 10.73
CA MET A 222 13.77 20.22 11.47
C MET A 222 14.15 21.49 10.68
N GLY A 223 13.63 21.66 9.46
CA GLY A 223 13.93 22.79 8.62
C GLY A 223 15.26 22.70 7.86
N ALA A 224 15.81 21.49 7.73
CA ALA A 224 17.07 21.20 7.04
C ALA A 224 16.83 20.51 5.69
#